data_08d8f20057d88b5f0f73c2c7f0f1deb9
#
_entry.id   08d8f20057d88b5f0f73c2c7f0f1deb9
#
_cell.length_a   1.000
_cell.length_b   1.000
_cell.length_c   1.000
_cell.angle_alpha   90.00
_cell.angle_beta   90.00
_cell.angle_gamma   90.00
#
_symmetry.space_group_name_H-M   'P 1'
#
loop_
_entity.id
_entity.type
_entity.pdbx_description
1 polymer ?
#
loop_
_entity_poly.entity_id
_entity_poly.type
_entity_poly.pdbx_seq_one_letter_code
_entity_poly.pdbx_strand_id
1 'polypeptide(L)'
;MVMPNIGAFIAWGLITALFIPTGWMPNAKLAALVAPMIFFLLPLLISYSAGKNVHDERGGVVAAIATMGVIVGTVTITEKGLGGTPMFLGAMVMGPIAAHLMKKFDKAVQPKIKTGLEMLVNNFSAGILGFILAILGFFGIGPIVKVITNALSAGVDVIINAHLLPLANVFIEPAKILFLNNAINHGILTPIATEQALNTGKSVLYLLEANPGVGFGILLAYMFFGKGSAKASAPGAAIIHFIGGIHEIYFPYILMKPALIFAAMAGGVSGTATFQLLGAGLRAPASPGSILAVLAQTATGSYFAVVAGVVVSTLVTFVIASIILKRDKGEGDLESAQSKVSNMKAESKGQDVAADTASETSYADVKRIIFACDAGMGSSAMGASILRNKVKKAGLDYEVTNVAIRNLNEESGLLIVTQNELTPRAKQMNGKALHVS
;
A
#
# COMPACT_ATOMS: atom_id res chain seq x y z
N MET A 1 3.89 7.72 3.06
CA MET A 1 3.02 8.40 4.05
C MET A 1 1.87 7.51 4.50
N VAL A 2 1.02 6.96 3.59
CA VAL A 2 -0.17 6.18 3.95
C VAL A 2 0.15 4.71 4.23
N MET A 3 1.00 4.08 3.43
CA MET A 3 1.36 2.65 3.54
C MET A 3 1.72 2.17 4.96
N PRO A 4 2.53 2.88 5.76
CA PRO A 4 2.83 2.44 7.12
C PRO A 4 1.59 2.39 8.03
N ASN A 5 0.54 3.10 7.67
CA ASN A 5 -0.68 3.29 8.46
C ASN A 5 -1.87 2.44 7.98
N ILE A 6 -1.68 1.52 7.03
CA ILE A 6 -2.76 0.66 6.47
C ILE A 6 -3.50 -0.09 7.58
N GLY A 7 -2.79 -0.56 8.62
CA GLY A 7 -3.42 -1.21 9.77
C GLY A 7 -4.49 -0.37 10.44
N ALA A 8 -4.28 0.95 10.55
CA ALA A 8 -5.28 1.86 11.12
C ALA A 8 -6.50 2.04 10.20
N PHE A 9 -6.31 2.06 8.87
CA PHE A 9 -7.42 2.06 7.90
C PHE A 9 -8.24 0.77 7.97
N ILE A 10 -7.56 -0.39 8.10
CA ILE A 10 -8.23 -1.69 8.27
C ILE A 10 -9.06 -1.69 9.56
N ALA A 11 -8.48 -1.24 10.68
CA ALA A 11 -9.19 -1.16 11.95
C ALA A 11 -10.41 -0.24 11.88
N TRP A 12 -10.25 0.97 11.31
CA TRP A 12 -11.36 1.88 11.08
C TRP A 12 -12.44 1.27 10.18
N GLY A 13 -12.02 0.62 9.07
CA GLY A 13 -12.94 -0.06 8.15
C GLY A 13 -13.73 -1.17 8.85
N LEU A 14 -13.09 -2.02 9.65
CA LEU A 14 -13.77 -3.09 10.40
C LEU A 14 -14.74 -2.53 11.44
N ILE A 15 -14.36 -1.50 12.21
CA ILE A 15 -15.24 -0.84 13.18
C ILE A 15 -16.46 -0.25 12.44
N THR A 16 -16.24 0.40 11.31
CA THR A 16 -17.31 0.96 10.47
C THR A 16 -18.25 -0.13 9.98
N ALA A 17 -17.71 -1.21 9.36
CA ALA A 17 -18.52 -2.30 8.82
C ALA A 17 -19.36 -3.02 9.88
N LEU A 18 -18.80 -3.18 11.08
CA LEU A 18 -19.47 -3.93 12.14
C LEU A 18 -20.48 -3.06 12.92
N PHE A 19 -20.13 -1.85 13.34
CA PHE A 19 -20.82 -1.20 14.45
C PHE A 19 -21.69 0.01 14.08
N ILE A 20 -21.58 0.59 12.88
CA ILE A 20 -22.48 1.69 12.48
C ILE A 20 -23.94 1.20 12.41
N PRO A 21 -24.95 2.10 12.41
CA PRO A 21 -26.38 1.71 12.40
C PRO A 21 -26.76 0.76 11.26
N THR A 22 -26.09 0.83 10.12
CA THR A 22 -26.27 -0.04 8.95
C THR A 22 -25.27 -1.18 8.89
N GLY A 23 -24.46 -1.36 9.92
CA GLY A 23 -23.41 -2.39 10.00
C GLY A 23 -23.96 -3.78 10.30
N TRP A 24 -23.04 -4.76 10.40
CA TRP A 24 -23.38 -6.16 10.65
C TRP A 24 -23.83 -6.41 12.11
N MET A 25 -23.29 -5.66 13.05
CA MET A 25 -23.56 -5.77 14.50
C MET A 25 -23.70 -4.36 15.10
N PRO A 26 -24.81 -3.63 14.80
CA PRO A 26 -24.96 -2.22 15.18
C PRO A 26 -24.78 -2.00 16.69
N ASN A 27 -23.87 -1.07 17.04
CA ASN A 27 -23.62 -0.71 18.43
C ASN A 27 -23.20 0.77 18.50
N ALA A 28 -24.09 1.62 19.03
CA ALA A 28 -23.88 3.07 19.07
C ALA A 28 -22.62 3.49 19.85
N LYS A 29 -22.26 2.77 20.93
CA LYS A 29 -21.06 3.09 21.75
C LYS A 29 -19.78 2.81 20.96
N LEU A 30 -19.72 1.69 20.23
CA LEU A 30 -18.55 1.33 19.42
C LEU A 30 -18.50 2.13 18.12
N ALA A 31 -19.64 2.47 17.54
CA ALA A 31 -19.72 3.34 16.36
C ALA A 31 -19.17 4.76 16.65
N ALA A 32 -19.18 5.21 17.90
CA ALA A 32 -18.58 6.49 18.29
C ALA A 32 -17.06 6.57 18.02
N LEU A 33 -16.37 5.44 17.83
CA LEU A 33 -14.95 5.40 17.43
C LEU A 33 -14.72 5.84 15.98
N VAL A 34 -15.72 5.70 15.10
CA VAL A 34 -15.57 5.93 13.65
C VAL A 34 -15.16 7.37 13.36
N ALA A 35 -15.87 8.34 13.91
CA ALA A 35 -15.61 9.76 13.65
C ALA A 35 -14.23 10.23 14.18
N PRO A 36 -13.82 9.97 15.43
CA PRO A 36 -12.48 10.33 15.89
C PRO A 36 -11.35 9.69 15.09
N MET A 37 -11.54 8.45 14.66
CA MET A 37 -10.52 7.78 13.85
C MET A 37 -10.34 8.45 12.48
N ILE A 38 -11.43 8.80 11.79
CA ILE A 38 -11.34 9.36 10.43
C ILE A 38 -10.98 10.84 10.42
N PHE A 39 -11.46 11.62 11.39
CA PHE A 39 -11.18 13.04 11.42
C PHE A 39 -9.84 13.40 12.07
N PHE A 40 -9.35 12.59 13.02
CA PHE A 40 -8.13 12.90 13.77
C PHE A 40 -7.05 11.82 13.59
N LEU A 41 -7.32 10.58 13.98
CA LEU A 41 -6.27 9.54 14.06
C LEU A 41 -5.60 9.30 12.71
N LEU A 42 -6.39 9.02 11.67
CA LEU A 42 -5.84 8.69 10.35
C LEU A 42 -5.06 9.84 9.72
N PRO A 43 -5.55 11.10 9.66
CA PRO A 43 -4.77 12.22 9.17
C PRO A 43 -3.50 12.48 9.99
N LEU A 44 -3.54 12.36 11.33
CA LEU A 44 -2.36 12.56 12.17
C LEU A 44 -1.31 11.49 11.93
N LEU A 45 -1.69 10.22 11.79
CA LEU A 45 -0.76 9.13 11.46
C LEU A 45 -0.12 9.32 10.08
N ILE A 46 -0.89 9.78 9.08
CA ILE A 46 -0.37 10.08 7.75
C ILE A 46 0.67 11.20 7.82
N SER A 47 0.33 12.29 8.53
CA SER A 47 1.22 13.43 8.69
C SER A 47 2.48 13.07 9.47
N TYR A 48 2.35 12.34 10.58
CA TYR A 48 3.48 11.85 11.34
C TYR A 48 4.43 10.99 10.49
N SER A 49 3.88 10.02 9.75
CA SER A 49 4.67 9.17 8.86
C SER A 49 5.33 9.97 7.73
N ALA A 50 4.63 10.99 7.20
CA ALA A 50 5.19 11.89 6.20
C ALA A 50 6.35 12.71 6.76
N GLY A 51 6.17 13.27 7.96
CA GLY A 51 7.19 14.06 8.64
C GLY A 51 8.40 13.23 9.03
N LYS A 52 8.18 12.02 9.54
CA LYS A 52 9.26 11.07 9.88
C LYS A 52 10.12 10.72 8.66
N ASN A 53 9.52 10.52 7.50
CA ASN A 53 10.27 10.25 6.27
C ASN A 53 11.16 11.42 5.82
N VAL A 54 10.85 12.65 6.24
CA VAL A 54 11.61 13.87 5.87
C VAL A 54 12.70 14.19 6.91
N HIS A 55 12.38 14.03 8.19
CA HIS A 55 13.28 14.42 9.29
C HIS A 55 12.99 13.62 10.57
N ASP A 56 13.11 12.32 10.49
CA ASP A 56 12.97 11.35 11.59
C ASP A 56 11.86 11.65 12.59
N GLU A 57 11.99 11.25 13.86
CA GLU A 57 10.98 11.41 14.90
C GLU A 57 10.60 12.89 15.13
N ARG A 58 11.58 13.79 15.09
CA ARG A 58 11.31 15.23 15.27
C ARG A 58 10.42 15.81 14.17
N GLY A 59 10.71 15.43 12.92
CA GLY A 59 9.87 15.78 11.78
C GLY A 59 8.45 15.23 11.91
N GLY A 60 8.32 13.99 12.39
CA GLY A 60 7.02 13.35 12.65
C GLY A 60 6.19 14.10 13.70
N VAL A 61 6.79 14.44 14.82
CA VAL A 61 6.10 15.15 15.92
C VAL A 61 5.62 16.53 15.48
N VAL A 62 6.51 17.34 14.87
CA VAL A 62 6.15 18.69 14.40
C VAL A 62 5.08 18.63 13.33
N ALA A 63 5.16 17.65 12.42
CA ALA A 63 4.15 17.42 11.39
C ALA A 63 2.77 17.12 11.98
N ALA A 64 2.70 16.24 12.99
CA ALA A 64 1.45 15.90 13.66
C ALA A 64 0.82 17.13 14.36
N ILE A 65 1.63 17.90 15.10
CA ILE A 65 1.16 19.12 15.78
C ILE A 65 0.62 20.13 14.75
N ALA A 66 1.38 20.40 13.70
CA ALA A 66 0.99 21.34 12.65
C ALA A 66 -0.31 20.90 11.94
N THR A 67 -0.46 19.61 11.67
CA THR A 67 -1.63 19.04 10.99
C THR A 67 -2.88 19.09 11.89
N MET A 68 -2.73 19.03 13.21
CA MET A 68 -3.85 19.22 14.12
C MET A 68 -4.52 20.59 13.91
N GLY A 69 -3.72 21.65 13.64
CA GLY A 69 -4.27 22.96 13.28
C GLY A 69 -5.09 22.90 11.98
N VAL A 70 -4.59 22.24 10.95
CA VAL A 70 -5.31 22.05 9.68
C VAL A 70 -6.64 21.32 9.88
N ILE A 71 -6.65 20.26 10.70
CA ILE A 71 -7.84 19.47 11.00
C ILE A 71 -8.88 20.33 11.72
N VAL A 72 -8.50 20.97 12.81
CA VAL A 72 -9.44 21.76 13.64
C VAL A 72 -9.99 22.97 12.90
N GLY A 73 -9.21 23.55 11.97
CA GLY A 73 -9.67 24.64 11.09
C GLY A 73 -10.76 24.22 10.09
N THR A 74 -11.06 22.92 9.97
CA THR A 74 -12.01 22.39 8.96
C THR A 74 -13.07 21.45 9.53
N VAL A 75 -12.80 20.83 10.67
CA VAL A 75 -13.76 19.99 11.38
C VAL A 75 -14.79 20.88 12.10
N THR A 76 -16.05 20.52 11.96
CA THR A 76 -17.15 21.14 12.69
C THR A 76 -17.58 20.21 13.83
N ILE A 77 -17.66 20.74 15.04
CA ILE A 77 -18.18 20.03 16.21
C ILE A 77 -19.62 20.49 16.41
N THR A 78 -20.56 19.57 16.28
CA THR A 78 -21.99 19.83 16.47
C THR A 78 -22.54 18.94 17.59
N GLU A 79 -23.73 19.23 18.07
CA GLU A 79 -24.44 18.35 19.03
C GLU A 79 -24.67 16.94 18.50
N LYS A 80 -24.69 16.77 17.16
CA LYS A 80 -24.81 15.47 16.48
C LYS A 80 -23.49 14.74 16.32
N GLY A 81 -22.36 15.34 16.73
CA GLY A 81 -21.02 14.78 16.66
C GLY A 81 -20.06 15.57 15.76
N LEU A 82 -18.97 14.91 15.36
CA LEU A 82 -17.95 15.46 14.47
C LEU A 82 -18.43 15.43 13.02
N GLY A 83 -18.31 16.56 12.34
CA GLY A 83 -18.61 16.69 10.91
C GLY A 83 -17.52 17.49 10.19
N GLY A 84 -17.67 17.68 8.89
CA GLY A 84 -16.70 18.39 8.05
C GLY A 84 -15.96 17.45 7.10
N THR A 85 -14.87 17.95 6.50
CA THR A 85 -14.07 17.19 5.52
C THR A 85 -12.88 16.54 6.23
N PRO A 86 -12.69 15.20 6.15
CA PRO A 86 -11.49 14.53 6.65
C PRO A 86 -10.23 15.07 5.97
N MET A 87 -9.26 15.56 6.74
CA MET A 87 -8.09 16.28 6.23
C MET A 87 -6.93 15.35 5.82
N PHE A 88 -7.20 14.31 5.02
CA PHE A 88 -6.16 13.45 4.46
C PHE A 88 -5.19 14.22 3.56
N LEU A 89 -5.73 15.00 2.60
CA LEU A 89 -4.92 15.85 1.73
C LEU A 89 -4.18 16.91 2.51
N GLY A 90 -4.83 17.52 3.51
CA GLY A 90 -4.19 18.48 4.41
C GLY A 90 -3.01 17.89 5.17
N ALA A 91 -3.15 16.66 5.66
CA ALA A 91 -2.07 15.92 6.30
C ALA A 91 -0.91 15.60 5.36
N MET A 92 -1.22 15.21 4.13
CA MET A 92 -0.21 14.89 3.11
C MET A 92 0.58 16.12 2.64
N VAL A 93 -0.01 17.31 2.70
CA VAL A 93 0.64 18.59 2.37
C VAL A 93 1.38 19.14 3.59
N MET A 94 0.70 19.25 4.74
CA MET A 94 1.25 19.89 5.93
C MET A 94 2.38 19.08 6.55
N GLY A 95 2.30 17.75 6.55
CA GLY A 95 3.31 16.86 7.14
C GLY A 95 4.71 17.11 6.58
N PRO A 96 4.95 16.96 5.27
CA PRO A 96 6.25 17.23 4.67
C PRO A 96 6.70 18.68 4.84
N ILE A 97 5.80 19.66 4.70
CA ILE A 97 6.14 21.09 4.86
C ILE A 97 6.67 21.35 6.27
N ALA A 98 5.97 20.91 7.30
CA ALA A 98 6.35 21.10 8.69
C ALA A 98 7.70 20.44 9.00
N ALA A 99 7.91 19.23 8.52
CA ALA A 99 9.16 18.50 8.72
C ALA A 99 10.34 19.12 7.96
N HIS A 100 10.13 19.63 6.74
CA HIS A 100 11.18 20.37 6.01
C HIS A 100 11.58 21.65 6.72
N LEU A 101 10.62 22.38 7.30
CA LEU A 101 10.91 23.57 8.09
C LEU A 101 11.70 23.21 9.35
N MET A 102 11.33 22.12 10.04
CA MET A 102 12.07 21.61 11.19
C MET A 102 13.48 21.20 10.81
N LYS A 103 13.68 20.48 9.70
CA LYS A 103 14.97 20.09 9.18
C LYS A 103 15.86 21.28 8.86
N LYS A 104 15.30 22.34 8.24
CA LYS A 104 16.04 23.59 7.97
C LYS A 104 16.44 24.29 9.26
N PHE A 105 15.53 24.35 10.24
CA PHE A 105 15.81 24.91 11.54
C PHE A 105 16.95 24.17 12.25
N ASP A 106 16.84 22.84 12.32
CA ASP A 106 17.88 22.01 12.96
C ASP A 106 19.25 22.16 12.30
N LYS A 107 19.28 22.17 10.97
CA LYS A 107 20.54 22.42 10.23
C LYS A 107 21.21 23.75 10.60
N ALA A 108 20.42 24.77 10.90
CA ALA A 108 20.94 26.11 11.25
C ALA A 108 21.31 26.25 12.73
N VAL A 109 20.62 25.55 13.63
CA VAL A 109 20.70 25.75 15.07
C VAL A 109 21.51 24.67 15.78
N GLN A 110 21.39 23.40 15.40
CA GLN A 110 22.06 22.26 16.05
C GLN A 110 23.58 22.46 16.22
N PRO A 111 24.33 22.95 15.21
CA PRO A 111 25.78 23.15 15.36
C PRO A 111 26.18 24.25 16.37
N LYS A 112 25.20 25.07 16.80
CA LYS A 112 25.43 26.21 17.69
C LYS A 112 24.99 25.95 19.13
N ILE A 113 24.40 24.79 19.39
CA ILE A 113 23.89 24.43 20.71
C ILE A 113 25.08 24.09 21.64
N LYS A 114 25.09 24.70 22.81
CA LYS A 114 26.10 24.40 23.84
C LYS A 114 25.81 23.03 24.45
N THR A 115 26.88 22.27 24.73
CA THR A 115 26.84 20.98 25.40
C THR A 115 25.97 21.02 26.67
N GLY A 116 25.01 20.10 26.81
CA GLY A 116 24.07 20.02 27.93
C GLY A 116 22.76 20.76 27.73
N LEU A 117 22.62 21.58 26.68
CA LEU A 117 21.35 22.26 26.34
C LEU A 117 20.58 21.61 25.18
N GLU A 118 21.12 20.53 24.60
CA GLU A 118 20.58 19.89 23.39
C GLU A 118 19.13 19.45 23.60
N MET A 119 18.83 18.77 24.71
CA MET A 119 17.48 18.29 25.01
C MET A 119 16.48 19.45 25.17
N LEU A 120 16.90 20.51 25.89
CA LEU A 120 16.08 21.70 26.08
C LEU A 120 15.74 22.35 24.74
N VAL A 121 16.77 22.69 23.94
CA VAL A 121 16.58 23.35 22.64
C VAL A 121 15.78 22.47 21.70
N ASN A 122 16.02 21.17 21.68
CA ASN A 122 15.32 20.23 20.83
C ASN A 122 13.81 20.18 21.14
N ASN A 123 13.44 20.07 22.40
CA ASN A 123 12.03 19.97 22.79
C ASN A 123 11.30 21.31 22.58
N PHE A 124 11.88 22.40 23.03
CA PHE A 124 11.26 23.71 22.87
C PHE A 124 11.15 24.16 21.41
N SER A 125 12.17 23.94 20.60
CA SER A 125 12.11 24.31 19.17
C SER A 125 11.05 23.51 18.41
N ALA A 126 10.91 22.20 18.68
CA ALA A 126 9.84 21.40 18.09
C ALA A 126 8.45 21.87 18.53
N GLY A 127 8.28 22.14 19.83
CA GLY A 127 7.01 22.64 20.37
C GLY A 127 6.63 24.03 19.82
N ILE A 128 7.57 24.98 19.82
CA ILE A 128 7.34 26.35 19.33
C ILE A 128 7.07 26.35 17.82
N LEU A 129 7.87 25.64 17.03
CA LEU A 129 7.65 25.54 15.58
C LEU A 129 6.34 24.85 15.27
N GLY A 130 6.02 23.74 15.97
CA GLY A 130 4.75 23.04 15.85
C GLY A 130 3.56 23.95 16.18
N PHE A 131 3.64 24.72 17.25
CA PHE A 131 2.62 25.70 17.65
C PHE A 131 2.39 26.75 16.54
N ILE A 132 3.45 27.40 16.04
CA ILE A 132 3.33 28.39 14.97
C ILE A 132 2.69 27.77 13.71
N LEU A 133 3.17 26.59 13.31
CA LEU A 133 2.66 25.89 12.14
C LEU A 133 1.22 25.40 12.32
N ALA A 134 0.80 25.05 13.53
CA ALA A 134 -0.60 24.72 13.82
C ALA A 134 -1.53 25.91 13.61
N ILE A 135 -1.13 27.12 14.07
CA ILE A 135 -1.90 28.34 13.83
C ILE A 135 -1.97 28.67 12.34
N LEU A 136 -0.83 28.59 11.64
CA LEU A 136 -0.80 28.79 10.19
C LEU A 136 -1.62 27.74 9.43
N GLY A 137 -1.60 26.49 9.92
CA GLY A 137 -2.43 25.41 9.41
C GLY A 137 -3.91 25.67 9.55
N PHE A 138 -4.32 26.18 10.72
CA PHE A 138 -5.71 26.50 11.03
C PHE A 138 -6.28 27.61 10.13
N PHE A 139 -5.60 28.74 10.02
CA PHE A 139 -6.10 29.89 9.26
C PHE A 139 -5.76 29.86 7.77
N GLY A 140 -4.68 29.17 7.38
CA GLY A 140 -4.17 29.20 6.00
C GLY A 140 -4.42 27.88 5.25
N ILE A 141 -3.70 26.81 5.62
CA ILE A 141 -3.69 25.57 4.84
C ILE A 141 -5.02 24.84 4.91
N GLY A 142 -5.69 24.82 6.07
CA GLY A 142 -6.98 24.15 6.24
C GLY A 142 -8.04 24.65 5.24
N PRO A 143 -8.36 25.93 5.21
CA PRO A 143 -9.33 26.51 4.27
C PRO A 143 -8.94 26.27 2.79
N ILE A 144 -7.65 26.41 2.43
CA ILE A 144 -7.18 26.20 1.06
C ILE A 144 -7.40 24.73 0.64
N VAL A 145 -6.98 23.78 1.47
CA VAL A 145 -7.15 22.35 1.19
C VAL A 145 -8.63 21.99 1.11
N LYS A 146 -9.48 22.56 1.97
CA LYS A 146 -10.94 22.36 1.93
C LYS A 146 -11.51 22.81 0.57
N VAL A 147 -11.13 23.97 0.06
CA VAL A 147 -11.57 24.45 -1.27
C VAL A 147 -11.10 23.48 -2.37
N ILE A 148 -9.85 23.05 -2.33
CA ILE A 148 -9.31 22.08 -3.30
C ILE A 148 -10.08 20.75 -3.22
N THR A 149 -10.31 20.22 -2.02
CA THR A 149 -11.03 18.95 -1.83
C THR A 149 -12.46 19.08 -2.35
N ASN A 150 -13.17 20.16 -2.03
CA ASN A 150 -14.53 20.39 -2.52
C ASN A 150 -14.57 20.50 -4.06
N ALA A 151 -13.60 21.17 -4.67
CA ALA A 151 -13.52 21.27 -6.13
C ALA A 151 -13.24 19.89 -6.78
N LEU A 152 -12.38 19.08 -6.17
CA LEU A 152 -12.13 17.72 -6.64
C LEU A 152 -13.38 16.83 -6.48
N SER A 153 -14.07 16.91 -5.34
CA SER A 153 -15.32 16.17 -5.12
C SER A 153 -16.38 16.56 -6.15
N ALA A 154 -16.57 17.86 -6.38
CA ALA A 154 -17.50 18.34 -7.39
C ALA A 154 -17.14 17.87 -8.81
N GLY A 155 -15.84 17.87 -9.17
CA GLY A 155 -15.37 17.31 -10.43
C GLY A 155 -15.65 15.81 -10.58
N VAL A 156 -15.44 15.04 -9.52
CA VAL A 156 -15.77 13.61 -9.50
C VAL A 156 -17.27 13.38 -9.61
N ASP A 157 -18.09 14.18 -8.93
CA ASP A 157 -19.57 14.07 -9.02
C ASP A 157 -20.06 14.34 -10.45
N VAL A 158 -19.45 15.31 -11.17
CA VAL A 158 -19.74 15.53 -12.59
C VAL A 158 -19.40 14.28 -13.43
N ILE A 159 -18.24 13.67 -13.20
CA ILE A 159 -17.82 12.44 -13.92
C ILE A 159 -18.75 11.29 -13.62
N ILE A 160 -19.20 11.14 -12.36
CA ILE A 160 -20.13 10.09 -11.94
C ILE A 160 -21.49 10.32 -12.60
N ASN A 161 -22.02 11.56 -12.55
CA ASN A 161 -23.33 11.89 -13.12
C ASN A 161 -23.34 11.81 -14.65
N ALA A 162 -22.21 12.11 -15.30
CA ALA A 162 -22.05 11.89 -16.73
C ALA A 162 -21.82 10.43 -17.14
N HIS A 163 -21.82 9.49 -16.18
CA HIS A 163 -21.51 8.07 -16.41
C HIS A 163 -20.15 7.78 -17.03
N LEU A 164 -19.18 8.71 -16.87
CA LEU A 164 -17.83 8.61 -17.43
C LEU A 164 -16.83 7.90 -16.46
N LEU A 165 -17.25 7.61 -15.24
CA LEU A 165 -16.39 6.96 -14.24
C LEU A 165 -15.72 5.66 -14.73
N PRO A 166 -16.39 4.79 -15.53
CA PRO A 166 -15.74 3.60 -16.08
C PRO A 166 -14.46 3.91 -16.86
N LEU A 167 -14.43 5.02 -17.60
CA LEU A 167 -13.27 5.42 -18.39
C LEU A 167 -12.03 5.74 -17.54
N ALA A 168 -12.19 6.06 -16.26
CA ALA A 168 -11.06 6.25 -15.36
C ALA A 168 -10.16 5.01 -15.27
N ASN A 169 -10.71 3.80 -15.48
CA ASN A 169 -9.94 2.56 -15.46
C ASN A 169 -8.97 2.41 -16.63
N VAL A 170 -9.14 3.18 -17.70
CA VAL A 170 -8.14 3.27 -18.80
C VAL A 170 -6.81 3.80 -18.27
N PHE A 171 -6.83 4.62 -17.22
CA PHE A 171 -5.65 5.18 -16.56
C PHE A 171 -5.31 4.41 -15.27
N ILE A 172 -6.30 4.03 -14.49
CA ILE A 172 -6.10 3.38 -13.18
C ILE A 172 -5.47 2.01 -13.34
N GLU A 173 -5.92 1.17 -14.29
CA GLU A 173 -5.39 -0.18 -14.44
C GLU A 173 -3.89 -0.20 -14.87
N PRO A 174 -3.45 0.58 -15.87
CA PRO A 174 -2.02 0.72 -16.13
C PRO A 174 -1.23 1.30 -14.95
N ALA A 175 -1.79 2.29 -14.26
CA ALA A 175 -1.14 2.93 -13.12
C ALA A 175 -0.92 1.95 -11.94
N LYS A 176 -1.84 1.01 -11.70
CA LYS A 176 -1.65 -0.06 -10.70
C LYS A 176 -0.40 -0.88 -11.00
N ILE A 177 -0.23 -1.30 -12.25
CA ILE A 177 0.88 -2.13 -12.70
C ILE A 177 2.23 -1.40 -12.58
N LEU A 178 2.21 -0.07 -12.73
CA LEU A 178 3.36 0.82 -12.58
C LEU A 178 3.60 1.29 -11.12
N PHE A 179 2.93 0.69 -10.14
CA PHE A 179 3.00 1.06 -8.71
C PHE A 179 2.59 2.50 -8.37
N LEU A 180 1.84 3.16 -9.26
CA LEU A 180 1.25 4.48 -9.02
C LEU A 180 -0.10 4.40 -8.29
N ASN A 181 -0.64 3.21 -8.09
CA ASN A 181 -1.93 2.95 -7.44
C ASN A 181 -2.03 3.61 -6.05
N ASN A 182 -0.97 3.55 -5.24
CA ASN A 182 -0.98 4.16 -3.91
C ASN A 182 -1.16 5.67 -3.96
N ALA A 183 -0.54 6.35 -4.93
CA ALA A 183 -0.69 7.80 -5.10
C ALA A 183 -2.12 8.16 -5.54
N ILE A 184 -2.70 7.40 -6.47
CA ILE A 184 -4.05 7.64 -6.98
C ILE A 184 -5.09 7.24 -5.93
N ASN A 185 -4.99 6.04 -5.36
CA ASN A 185 -5.98 5.55 -4.41
C ASN A 185 -5.97 6.36 -3.11
N HIS A 186 -4.83 6.44 -2.44
CA HIS A 186 -4.75 7.11 -1.14
C HIS A 186 -4.61 8.64 -1.24
N GLY A 187 -4.10 9.15 -2.37
CA GLY A 187 -3.94 10.58 -2.59
C GLY A 187 -5.21 11.27 -3.09
N ILE A 188 -6.02 10.57 -3.88
CA ILE A 188 -7.17 11.17 -4.57
C ILE A 188 -8.46 10.41 -4.27
N LEU A 189 -8.53 9.11 -4.61
CA LEU A 189 -9.79 8.36 -4.55
C LEU A 189 -10.30 8.16 -3.12
N THR A 190 -9.45 7.71 -2.20
CA THR A 190 -9.87 7.45 -0.81
C THR A 190 -10.40 8.69 -0.08
N PRO A 191 -9.74 9.88 -0.12
CA PRO A 191 -10.29 11.08 0.48
C PRO A 191 -11.68 11.45 -0.04
N ILE A 192 -11.87 11.46 -1.36
CA ILE A 192 -13.15 11.81 -2.00
C ILE A 192 -14.21 10.74 -1.72
N ALA A 193 -13.85 9.46 -1.85
CA ALA A 193 -14.75 8.34 -1.52
C ALA A 193 -15.23 8.38 -0.08
N THR A 194 -14.35 8.79 0.84
CA THR A 194 -14.67 8.90 2.24
C THR A 194 -15.67 10.03 2.50
N GLU A 195 -15.48 11.18 1.89
CA GLU A 195 -16.43 12.30 1.95
C GLU A 195 -17.80 11.90 1.39
N GLN A 196 -17.83 11.24 0.23
CA GLN A 196 -19.07 10.71 -0.33
C GLN A 196 -19.74 9.70 0.59
N ALA A 197 -18.99 8.75 1.15
CA ALA A 197 -19.52 7.72 2.03
C ALA A 197 -20.09 8.31 3.33
N LEU A 198 -19.50 9.37 3.88
CA LEU A 198 -20.03 10.09 5.03
C LEU A 198 -21.36 10.78 4.71
N ASN A 199 -21.51 11.32 3.50
CA ASN A 199 -22.71 12.04 3.08
C ASN A 199 -23.84 11.12 2.61
N THR A 200 -23.50 10.03 1.87
CA THR A 200 -24.49 9.17 1.20
C THR A 200 -24.55 7.73 1.76
N GLY A 201 -23.69 7.41 2.73
CA GLY A 201 -23.58 6.07 3.32
C GLY A 201 -22.72 5.09 2.51
N LYS A 202 -22.28 5.42 1.29
CA LYS A 202 -21.43 4.57 0.43
C LYS A 202 -20.72 5.37 -0.65
N SER A 203 -19.63 4.79 -1.22
CA SER A 203 -19.00 5.32 -2.41
C SER A 203 -18.58 4.19 -3.37
N VAL A 204 -18.82 4.38 -4.66
CA VAL A 204 -18.34 3.50 -5.73
C VAL A 204 -16.84 3.66 -5.98
N LEU A 205 -16.26 4.81 -5.62
CA LEU A 205 -14.84 5.10 -5.83
C LEU A 205 -13.92 4.14 -5.10
N TYR A 206 -14.35 3.59 -3.97
CA TYR A 206 -13.58 2.56 -3.27
C TYR A 206 -13.40 1.27 -4.09
N LEU A 207 -14.30 1.00 -5.05
CA LEU A 207 -14.25 -0.19 -5.89
C LEU A 207 -13.31 -0.04 -7.10
N LEU A 208 -12.90 1.18 -7.48
CA LEU A 208 -12.06 1.37 -8.66
C LEU A 208 -10.70 0.69 -8.51
N GLU A 209 -10.14 0.72 -7.31
CA GLU A 209 -8.85 0.10 -7.04
C GLU A 209 -9.00 -1.26 -6.36
N ALA A 210 -9.96 -1.39 -5.42
CA ALA A 210 -10.13 -2.62 -4.65
C ALA A 210 -10.81 -3.76 -5.42
N ASN A 211 -11.30 -3.55 -6.65
CA ASN A 211 -11.94 -4.59 -7.47
C ASN A 211 -10.97 -5.75 -7.76
N PRO A 212 -11.18 -6.94 -7.17
CA PRO A 212 -10.29 -8.08 -7.40
C PRO A 212 -10.54 -8.78 -8.74
N GLY A 213 -11.61 -8.42 -9.45
CA GLY A 213 -12.05 -9.14 -10.66
C GLY A 213 -11.04 -9.06 -11.80
N VAL A 214 -10.36 -7.90 -11.99
CA VAL A 214 -9.38 -7.71 -13.06
C VAL A 214 -8.20 -8.68 -12.93
N GLY A 215 -7.51 -8.64 -11.79
CA GLY A 215 -6.36 -9.51 -11.56
C GLY A 215 -6.74 -10.99 -11.53
N PHE A 216 -7.91 -11.31 -10.98
CA PHE A 216 -8.43 -12.68 -10.99
C PHE A 216 -8.67 -13.18 -12.42
N GLY A 217 -9.23 -12.36 -13.30
CA GLY A 217 -9.41 -12.70 -14.73
C GLY A 217 -8.10 -12.96 -15.47
N ILE A 218 -7.04 -12.15 -15.21
CA ILE A 218 -5.69 -12.39 -15.74
C ILE A 218 -5.17 -13.75 -15.27
N LEU A 219 -5.22 -14.02 -13.97
CA LEU A 219 -4.68 -15.24 -13.39
C LEU A 219 -5.44 -16.49 -13.85
N LEU A 220 -6.77 -16.42 -13.97
CA LEU A 220 -7.56 -17.49 -14.59
C LEU A 220 -7.13 -17.74 -16.03
N ALA A 221 -6.90 -16.71 -16.84
CA ALA A 221 -6.44 -16.88 -18.20
C ALA A 221 -5.08 -17.62 -18.27
N TYR A 222 -4.16 -17.29 -17.36
CA TYR A 222 -2.89 -18.04 -17.28
C TYR A 222 -3.06 -19.47 -16.77
N MET A 223 -3.98 -19.75 -15.85
CA MET A 223 -4.28 -21.11 -15.38
C MET A 223 -4.69 -22.03 -16.54
N PHE A 224 -5.53 -21.53 -17.44
CA PHE A 224 -6.05 -22.35 -18.54
C PHE A 224 -5.15 -22.31 -19.78
N PHE A 225 -4.62 -21.15 -20.15
CA PHE A 225 -3.96 -20.90 -21.44
C PHE A 225 -2.50 -20.46 -21.31
N GLY A 226 -1.99 -20.27 -20.09
CA GLY A 226 -0.59 -19.97 -19.84
C GLY A 226 0.33 -21.14 -20.17
N LYS A 227 1.65 -20.87 -20.17
CA LYS A 227 2.72 -21.85 -20.42
C LYS A 227 3.75 -21.79 -19.31
N GLY A 228 4.55 -22.87 -19.21
CA GLY A 228 5.70 -22.95 -18.31
C GLY A 228 5.41 -22.62 -16.84
N SER A 229 6.33 -21.91 -16.20
CA SER A 229 6.28 -21.53 -14.79
C SER A 229 5.09 -20.61 -14.47
N ALA A 230 4.69 -19.75 -15.40
CA ALA A 230 3.56 -18.86 -15.24
C ALA A 230 2.23 -19.63 -15.10
N LYS A 231 2.01 -20.68 -15.89
CA LYS A 231 0.84 -21.54 -15.74
C LYS A 231 0.85 -22.29 -14.41
N ALA A 232 1.99 -22.82 -14.02
CA ALA A 232 2.12 -23.60 -12.78
C ALA A 232 1.92 -22.76 -11.52
N SER A 233 2.30 -21.49 -11.52
CA SER A 233 2.19 -20.57 -10.36
C SER A 233 0.85 -19.83 -10.31
N ALA A 234 0.11 -19.72 -11.42
CA ALA A 234 -1.14 -18.95 -11.48
C ALA A 234 -2.22 -19.38 -10.48
N PRO A 235 -2.45 -20.67 -10.16
CA PRO A 235 -3.44 -21.06 -9.16
C PRO A 235 -3.14 -20.48 -7.76
N GLY A 236 -1.88 -20.59 -7.31
CA GLY A 236 -1.44 -20.01 -6.03
C GLY A 236 -1.58 -18.48 -6.01
N ALA A 237 -1.17 -17.83 -7.11
CA ALA A 237 -1.30 -16.39 -7.27
C ALA A 237 -2.78 -15.95 -7.25
N ALA A 238 -3.69 -16.72 -7.83
CA ALA A 238 -5.13 -16.44 -7.84
C ALA A 238 -5.72 -16.45 -6.42
N ILE A 239 -5.34 -17.39 -5.58
CA ILE A 239 -5.76 -17.44 -4.17
C ILE A 239 -5.20 -16.23 -3.40
N ILE A 240 -3.92 -15.95 -3.54
CA ILE A 240 -3.26 -14.82 -2.87
C ILE A 240 -3.88 -13.49 -3.30
N HIS A 241 -4.23 -13.34 -4.58
CA HIS A 241 -4.89 -12.15 -5.10
C HIS A 241 -6.32 -12.03 -4.61
N PHE A 242 -7.17 -13.01 -4.94
CA PHE A 242 -8.63 -12.92 -4.78
C PHE A 242 -9.08 -13.03 -3.33
N ILE A 243 -8.46 -13.94 -2.57
CA ILE A 243 -8.77 -14.16 -1.15
C ILE A 243 -7.85 -13.31 -0.25
N GLY A 244 -6.55 -13.28 -0.54
CA GLY A 244 -5.57 -12.52 0.25
C GLY A 244 -5.57 -11.01 -0.01
N GLY A 245 -6.05 -10.57 -1.18
CA GLY A 245 -6.17 -9.15 -1.55
C GLY A 245 -4.84 -8.49 -1.95
N ILE A 246 -3.83 -9.28 -2.31
CA ILE A 246 -2.53 -8.76 -2.75
C ILE A 246 -2.58 -8.60 -4.27
N HIS A 247 -2.91 -7.39 -4.74
CA HIS A 247 -3.04 -7.12 -6.17
C HIS A 247 -1.72 -7.20 -6.92
N GLU A 248 -0.63 -6.84 -6.30
CA GLU A 248 0.71 -6.85 -6.92
C GLU A 248 1.12 -8.23 -7.45
N ILE A 249 0.50 -9.32 -6.97
CA ILE A 249 0.85 -10.69 -7.37
C ILE A 249 0.56 -10.97 -8.86
N TYR A 250 -0.39 -10.26 -9.49
CA TYR A 250 -0.68 -10.44 -10.91
C TYR A 250 0.12 -9.51 -11.83
N PHE A 251 0.82 -8.50 -11.31
CA PHE A 251 1.59 -7.55 -12.12
C PHE A 251 2.69 -8.21 -12.96
N PRO A 252 3.49 -9.18 -12.43
CA PRO A 252 4.48 -9.88 -13.25
C PRO A 252 3.87 -10.57 -14.47
N TYR A 253 2.66 -11.10 -14.34
CA TYR A 253 1.95 -11.77 -15.43
C TYR A 253 1.59 -10.81 -16.58
N ILE A 254 1.25 -9.55 -16.26
CA ILE A 254 1.03 -8.53 -17.28
C ILE A 254 2.36 -8.03 -17.84
N LEU A 255 3.40 -7.84 -17.01
CA LEU A 255 4.70 -7.36 -17.48
C LEU A 255 5.41 -8.36 -18.41
N MET A 256 5.15 -9.67 -18.24
CA MET A 256 5.58 -10.68 -19.23
C MET A 256 4.94 -10.49 -20.61
N LYS A 257 3.70 -10.03 -20.62
CA LYS A 257 2.89 -9.85 -21.83
C LYS A 257 2.15 -8.51 -21.78
N PRO A 258 2.81 -7.39 -22.11
CA PRO A 258 2.24 -6.05 -21.97
C PRO A 258 0.89 -5.83 -22.67
N ALA A 259 0.57 -6.61 -23.72
CA ALA A 259 -0.74 -6.58 -24.34
C ALA A 259 -1.90 -6.93 -23.39
N LEU A 260 -1.64 -7.63 -22.27
CA LEU A 260 -2.64 -7.92 -21.24
C LEU A 260 -3.12 -6.67 -20.47
N ILE A 261 -2.40 -5.56 -20.58
CA ILE A 261 -2.87 -4.26 -20.08
C ILE A 261 -4.23 -3.89 -20.70
N PHE A 262 -4.46 -4.17 -21.98
CA PHE A 262 -5.75 -3.92 -22.62
C PHE A 262 -6.87 -4.80 -22.05
N ALA A 263 -6.55 -6.04 -21.66
CA ALA A 263 -7.51 -6.89 -20.97
C ALA A 263 -7.85 -6.35 -19.56
N ALA A 264 -6.86 -5.85 -18.83
CA ALA A 264 -7.06 -5.23 -17.53
C ALA A 264 -7.92 -3.95 -17.64
N MET A 265 -7.61 -3.08 -18.59
CA MET A 265 -8.38 -1.86 -18.86
C MET A 265 -9.83 -2.18 -19.19
N ALA A 266 -10.07 -3.10 -20.11
CA ALA A 266 -11.43 -3.51 -20.51
C ALA A 266 -12.22 -4.12 -19.34
N GLY A 267 -11.58 -4.96 -18.53
CA GLY A 267 -12.15 -5.52 -17.32
C GLY A 267 -12.46 -4.48 -16.25
N GLY A 268 -11.56 -3.53 -16.03
CA GLY A 268 -11.78 -2.41 -15.11
C GLY A 268 -12.94 -1.52 -15.57
N VAL A 269 -12.96 -1.15 -16.85
CA VAL A 269 -14.05 -0.34 -17.45
C VAL A 269 -15.40 -1.05 -17.32
N SER A 270 -15.49 -2.33 -17.72
CA SER A 270 -16.75 -3.08 -17.67
C SER A 270 -17.23 -3.33 -16.24
N GLY A 271 -16.30 -3.64 -15.32
CA GLY A 271 -16.64 -3.80 -13.90
C GLY A 271 -17.17 -2.50 -13.29
N THR A 272 -16.49 -1.38 -13.52
CA THR A 272 -16.93 -0.08 -13.00
C THR A 272 -18.23 0.40 -13.64
N ALA A 273 -18.44 0.13 -14.93
CA ALA A 273 -19.73 0.39 -15.56
C ALA A 273 -20.86 -0.39 -14.88
N THR A 274 -20.64 -1.67 -14.57
CA THR A 274 -21.59 -2.50 -13.85
C THR A 274 -21.84 -1.99 -12.43
N PHE A 275 -20.78 -1.61 -11.70
CA PHE A 275 -20.92 -1.01 -10.37
C PHE A 275 -21.76 0.26 -10.40
N GLN A 276 -21.51 1.14 -11.36
CA GLN A 276 -22.23 2.40 -11.48
C GLN A 276 -23.69 2.20 -11.88
N LEU A 277 -23.95 1.36 -12.88
CA LEU A 277 -25.31 1.08 -13.37
C LEU A 277 -26.20 0.44 -12.30
N LEU A 278 -25.64 -0.45 -11.50
CA LEU A 278 -26.38 -1.16 -10.44
C LEU A 278 -26.32 -0.44 -9.08
N GLY A 279 -25.70 0.73 -8.99
CA GLY A 279 -25.61 1.50 -7.77
C GLY A 279 -24.77 0.83 -6.67
N ALA A 280 -23.68 0.15 -7.03
CA ALA A 280 -22.74 -0.45 -6.09
C ALA A 280 -22.03 0.61 -5.24
N GLY A 281 -21.60 0.24 -4.04
CA GLY A 281 -20.77 1.08 -3.22
C GLY A 281 -20.32 0.39 -1.93
N LEU A 282 -19.16 0.83 -1.43
CA LEU A 282 -18.60 0.41 -0.15
C LEU A 282 -18.78 1.50 0.88
N ARG A 283 -18.87 1.13 2.16
CA ARG A 283 -18.94 2.06 3.30
C ARG A 283 -17.58 2.65 3.66
N ALA A 284 -16.52 1.89 3.44
CA ALA A 284 -15.14 2.25 3.73
C ALA A 284 -14.19 1.53 2.74
N PRO A 285 -12.92 1.94 2.65
CA PRO A 285 -11.96 1.28 1.76
C PRO A 285 -11.77 -0.19 2.15
N ALA A 286 -11.84 -1.08 1.17
CA ALA A 286 -11.49 -2.49 1.34
C ALA A 286 -9.96 -2.62 1.27
N SER A 287 -9.33 -2.79 2.43
CA SER A 287 -7.89 -2.99 2.53
C SER A 287 -7.62 -4.21 3.43
N PRO A 288 -6.95 -5.25 2.91
CA PRO A 288 -6.52 -5.43 1.51
C PRO A 288 -7.71 -5.59 0.53
N GLY A 289 -7.47 -5.39 -0.78
CA GLY A 289 -8.46 -5.48 -1.85
C GLY A 289 -8.92 -6.92 -2.15
N SER A 290 -9.21 -7.72 -1.13
CA SER A 290 -9.73 -9.08 -1.26
C SER A 290 -11.24 -9.09 -1.46
N ILE A 291 -11.77 -10.15 -2.07
CA ILE A 291 -13.23 -10.32 -2.17
C ILE A 291 -13.90 -10.32 -0.79
N LEU A 292 -13.25 -10.89 0.21
CA LEU A 292 -13.75 -10.93 1.59
C LEU A 292 -13.86 -9.53 2.18
N ALA A 293 -12.80 -8.72 2.05
CA ALA A 293 -12.78 -7.34 2.52
C ALA A 293 -13.77 -6.46 1.74
N VAL A 294 -13.88 -6.64 0.42
CA VAL A 294 -14.85 -5.94 -0.43
C VAL A 294 -16.27 -6.24 0.05
N LEU A 295 -16.62 -7.52 0.24
CA LEU A 295 -17.94 -7.90 0.73
C LEU A 295 -18.20 -7.40 2.14
N ALA A 296 -17.22 -7.44 3.05
CA ALA A 296 -17.37 -6.92 4.40
C ALA A 296 -17.66 -5.41 4.43
N GLN A 297 -17.10 -4.64 3.50
CA GLN A 297 -17.32 -3.19 3.37
C GLN A 297 -18.52 -2.83 2.49
N THR A 298 -19.16 -3.81 1.81
CA THR A 298 -20.28 -3.54 0.93
C THR A 298 -21.47 -2.94 1.69
N ALA A 299 -21.99 -1.83 1.17
CA ALA A 299 -23.17 -1.18 1.73
C ALA A 299 -24.41 -2.06 1.62
N THR A 300 -25.31 -1.95 2.60
CA THR A 300 -26.60 -2.67 2.60
C THR A 300 -27.35 -2.38 1.29
N GLY A 301 -27.86 -3.44 0.64
CA GLY A 301 -28.52 -3.33 -0.67
C GLY A 301 -27.58 -3.28 -1.88
N SER A 302 -26.26 -3.19 -1.70
CA SER A 302 -25.29 -3.14 -2.81
C SER A 302 -24.60 -4.49 -3.10
N TYR A 303 -24.89 -5.56 -2.36
CA TYR A 303 -24.18 -6.83 -2.50
C TYR A 303 -24.30 -7.43 -3.91
N PHE A 304 -25.51 -7.47 -4.46
CA PHE A 304 -25.73 -7.96 -5.83
C PHE A 304 -24.92 -7.14 -6.84
N ALA A 305 -24.96 -5.82 -6.73
CA ALA A 305 -24.27 -4.92 -7.63
C ALA A 305 -22.73 -5.08 -7.56
N VAL A 306 -22.19 -5.26 -6.34
CA VAL A 306 -20.76 -5.47 -6.12
C VAL A 306 -20.31 -6.82 -6.70
N VAL A 307 -21.04 -7.90 -6.39
CA VAL A 307 -20.72 -9.24 -6.93
C VAL A 307 -20.85 -9.27 -8.45
N ALA A 308 -21.92 -8.70 -9.01
CA ALA A 308 -22.11 -8.63 -10.46
C ALA A 308 -20.97 -7.88 -11.16
N GLY A 309 -20.53 -6.73 -10.62
CA GLY A 309 -19.41 -5.98 -11.20
C GLY A 309 -18.09 -6.71 -11.11
N VAL A 310 -17.80 -7.41 -10.01
CA VAL A 310 -16.60 -8.25 -9.88
C VAL A 310 -16.63 -9.40 -10.90
N VAL A 311 -17.78 -10.08 -11.05
CA VAL A 311 -17.94 -11.16 -12.00
C VAL A 311 -17.78 -10.67 -13.44
N VAL A 312 -18.44 -9.57 -13.82
CA VAL A 312 -18.31 -8.97 -15.16
C VAL A 312 -16.87 -8.58 -15.43
N SER A 313 -16.21 -7.91 -14.47
CA SER A 313 -14.79 -7.56 -14.57
C SER A 313 -13.92 -8.79 -14.82
N THR A 314 -14.14 -9.85 -14.04
CA THR A 314 -13.42 -11.12 -14.18
C THR A 314 -13.62 -11.76 -15.55
N LEU A 315 -14.87 -11.86 -16.00
CA LEU A 315 -15.20 -12.52 -17.26
C LEU A 315 -14.64 -11.76 -18.47
N VAL A 316 -14.81 -10.44 -18.51
CA VAL A 316 -14.30 -9.60 -19.60
C VAL A 316 -12.77 -9.68 -19.66
N THR A 317 -12.10 -9.52 -18.52
CA THR A 317 -10.64 -9.67 -18.44
C THR A 317 -10.20 -11.06 -18.88
N PHE A 318 -10.83 -12.11 -18.36
CA PHE A 318 -10.52 -13.50 -18.70
C PHE A 318 -10.61 -13.78 -20.19
N VAL A 319 -11.72 -13.37 -20.82
CA VAL A 319 -11.96 -13.62 -22.25
C VAL A 319 -10.90 -12.92 -23.09
N ILE A 320 -10.64 -11.63 -22.86
CA ILE A 320 -9.66 -10.87 -23.65
C ILE A 320 -8.25 -11.41 -23.39
N ALA A 321 -7.88 -11.65 -22.13
CA ALA A 321 -6.58 -12.22 -21.78
C ALA A 321 -6.37 -13.62 -22.40
N SER A 322 -7.41 -14.45 -22.42
CA SER A 322 -7.36 -15.79 -23.06
C SER A 322 -7.13 -15.71 -24.56
N ILE A 323 -7.75 -14.75 -25.24
CA ILE A 323 -7.51 -14.52 -26.69
C ILE A 323 -6.07 -14.10 -26.92
N ILE A 324 -5.53 -13.19 -26.10
CA ILE A 324 -4.15 -12.72 -26.20
C ILE A 324 -3.17 -13.88 -25.95
N LEU A 325 -3.37 -14.68 -24.90
CA LEU A 325 -2.48 -15.77 -24.53
C LEU A 325 -2.52 -16.92 -25.56
N LYS A 326 -3.68 -17.23 -26.15
CA LYS A 326 -3.79 -18.25 -27.21
C LYS A 326 -3.06 -17.87 -28.50
N ARG A 327 -3.02 -16.58 -28.83
CA ARG A 327 -2.34 -16.09 -30.04
C ARG A 327 -0.83 -15.99 -29.85
N ASP A 328 -0.36 -15.93 -28.62
CA ASP A 328 1.06 -15.78 -28.30
C ASP A 328 1.77 -17.14 -28.27
N LYS A 329 2.81 -17.27 -29.09
CA LYS A 329 3.64 -18.47 -29.19
C LYS A 329 4.85 -18.45 -28.25
N GLY A 330 5.22 -17.29 -27.68
CA GLY A 330 6.39 -17.12 -26.82
C GLY A 330 6.16 -17.63 -25.39
N GLU A 331 7.16 -18.25 -24.81
CA GLU A 331 7.24 -18.47 -23.36
C GLU A 331 7.78 -17.19 -22.72
N GLY A 332 7.00 -16.56 -21.83
CA GLY A 332 7.46 -15.43 -21.05
C GLY A 332 8.31 -15.89 -19.87
N ASP A 333 9.33 -15.11 -19.53
CA ASP A 333 10.16 -15.34 -18.35
C ASP A 333 9.52 -14.67 -17.11
N LEU A 334 8.90 -15.49 -16.28
CA LEU A 334 8.22 -15.02 -15.05
C LEU A 334 9.23 -14.52 -14.00
N GLU A 335 10.42 -15.12 -13.90
CA GLU A 335 11.43 -14.70 -12.92
C GLU A 335 11.96 -13.30 -13.27
N SER A 336 12.25 -13.03 -14.53
CA SER A 336 12.63 -11.69 -15.00
C SER A 336 11.52 -10.65 -14.78
N ALA A 337 10.26 -11.02 -14.99
CA ALA A 337 9.12 -10.13 -14.74
C ALA A 337 8.92 -9.86 -13.24
N GLN A 338 9.11 -10.84 -12.37
CA GLN A 338 9.07 -10.67 -10.90
C GLN A 338 10.18 -9.75 -10.42
N SER A 339 11.40 -9.89 -10.95
CA SER A 339 12.51 -8.98 -10.63
C SER A 339 12.19 -7.54 -11.06
N LYS A 340 11.61 -7.34 -12.24
CA LYS A 340 11.15 -5.99 -12.66
C LYS A 340 10.11 -5.41 -11.73
N VAL A 341 9.12 -6.20 -11.28
CA VAL A 341 8.11 -5.78 -10.30
C VAL A 341 8.77 -5.39 -8.98
N SER A 342 9.72 -6.18 -8.49
CA SER A 342 10.46 -5.88 -7.26
C SER A 342 11.22 -4.55 -7.35
N ASN A 343 11.91 -4.32 -8.47
CA ASN A 343 12.66 -3.09 -8.71
C ASN A 343 11.72 -1.86 -8.81
N MET A 344 10.65 -1.95 -9.59
CA MET A 344 9.65 -0.88 -9.70
C MET A 344 9.00 -0.56 -8.35
N LYS A 345 8.76 -1.59 -7.52
CA LYS A 345 8.23 -1.42 -6.17
C LYS A 345 9.23 -0.72 -5.24
N ALA A 346 10.52 -1.03 -5.33
CA ALA A 346 11.60 -0.36 -4.60
C ALA A 346 11.71 1.11 -5.02
N GLU A 347 11.72 1.39 -6.33
CA GLU A 347 11.72 2.76 -6.88
C GLU A 347 10.51 3.57 -6.41
N SER A 348 9.30 2.98 -6.45
CA SER A 348 8.08 3.66 -5.97
C SER A 348 8.12 4.03 -4.49
N LYS A 349 8.94 3.32 -3.70
CA LYS A 349 9.18 3.61 -2.27
C LYS A 349 10.33 4.58 -2.03
N GLY A 350 11.00 5.07 -3.10
CA GLY A 350 12.18 5.94 -2.99
C GLY A 350 13.40 5.22 -2.40
N GLN A 351 13.43 3.89 -2.48
CA GLN A 351 14.61 3.09 -2.16
C GLN A 351 15.47 3.04 -3.42
N ASP A 352 16.74 3.45 -3.31
CA ASP A 352 17.69 3.25 -4.38
C ASP A 352 17.70 1.76 -4.70
N VAL A 353 17.36 1.43 -5.94
CA VAL A 353 17.62 0.10 -6.49
C VAL A 353 19.14 0.02 -6.55
N ALA A 354 19.74 -0.60 -5.54
CA ALA A 354 21.10 -1.05 -5.70
C ALA A 354 21.08 -1.92 -6.95
N ALA A 355 21.61 -1.38 -8.05
CA ALA A 355 21.97 -2.21 -9.17
C ALA A 355 22.79 -3.33 -8.53
N ASP A 356 22.32 -4.57 -8.69
CA ASP A 356 23.17 -5.74 -8.53
C ASP A 356 24.31 -5.60 -9.57
N THR A 357 25.24 -4.69 -9.27
CA THR A 357 26.60 -4.88 -9.67
C THR A 357 27.02 -6.10 -8.88
N ALA A 358 26.92 -7.26 -9.53
CA ALA A 358 27.70 -8.41 -9.15
C ALA A 358 29.15 -7.91 -9.03
N SER A 359 29.52 -7.39 -7.86
CA SER A 359 30.91 -7.44 -7.46
C SER A 359 31.20 -8.92 -7.44
N GLU A 360 32.22 -9.32 -8.20
CA GLU A 360 32.81 -10.66 -8.17
C GLU A 360 33.28 -10.94 -6.73
N THR A 361 32.33 -11.23 -5.86
CA THR A 361 32.61 -11.77 -4.54
C THR A 361 32.94 -13.22 -4.76
N SER A 362 34.18 -13.60 -4.59
CA SER A 362 34.61 -14.99 -4.67
C SER A 362 33.84 -15.81 -3.64
N TYR A 363 32.94 -16.67 -4.10
CA TYR A 363 32.22 -17.64 -3.26
C TYR A 363 33.04 -18.92 -3.03
N ALA A 364 34.33 -18.92 -3.39
CA ALA A 364 35.21 -20.09 -3.33
C ALA A 364 35.39 -20.67 -1.92
N ASP A 365 35.23 -19.84 -0.88
CA ASP A 365 35.43 -20.22 0.51
C ASP A 365 34.12 -20.57 1.24
N VAL A 366 32.95 -20.51 0.56
CA VAL A 366 31.66 -20.86 1.17
C VAL A 366 31.55 -22.36 1.38
N LYS A 367 31.33 -22.77 2.63
CA LYS A 367 31.14 -24.18 3.03
C LYS A 367 29.69 -24.50 3.38
N ARG A 368 28.92 -23.49 3.85
CA ARG A 368 27.55 -23.66 4.30
C ARG A 368 26.71 -22.43 4.00
N ILE A 369 25.43 -22.65 3.69
CA ILE A 369 24.47 -21.59 3.39
C ILE A 369 23.40 -21.55 4.49
N ILE A 370 23.15 -20.38 5.06
CA ILE A 370 22.16 -20.16 6.11
C ILE A 370 21.10 -19.17 5.66
N PHE A 371 19.84 -19.59 5.62
CA PHE A 371 18.72 -18.65 5.55
C PHE A 371 18.39 -18.12 6.95
N ALA A 372 18.53 -16.82 7.18
CA ALA A 372 18.27 -16.22 8.47
C ALA A 372 17.07 -15.27 8.44
N CYS A 373 16.17 -15.41 9.42
CA CYS A 373 15.07 -14.48 9.68
C CYS A 373 14.92 -14.26 11.19
N ASP A 374 14.05 -13.34 11.61
CA ASP A 374 13.90 -13.01 13.05
C ASP A 374 13.58 -14.24 13.92
N ALA A 375 12.68 -15.10 13.47
CA ALA A 375 12.21 -16.26 14.24
C ALA A 375 12.95 -17.57 13.90
N GLY A 376 13.71 -17.63 12.81
CA GLY A 376 14.35 -18.86 12.32
C GLY A 376 13.38 -19.93 11.81
N MET A 377 12.10 -19.57 11.61
CA MET A 377 11.03 -20.46 11.16
C MET A 377 10.18 -19.73 10.08
N GLY A 378 9.29 -20.45 9.41
CA GLY A 378 8.43 -19.87 8.39
C GLY A 378 9.17 -19.57 7.09
N SER A 379 9.33 -18.29 6.72
CA SER A 379 9.94 -17.89 5.44
C SER A 379 11.37 -18.38 5.25
N SER A 380 12.20 -18.37 6.30
CA SER A 380 13.58 -18.90 6.23
C SER A 380 13.62 -20.41 6.06
N ALA A 381 12.72 -21.17 6.70
CA ALA A 381 12.63 -22.60 6.52
C ALA A 381 12.19 -22.97 5.10
N MET A 382 11.23 -22.22 4.53
CA MET A 382 10.79 -22.41 3.15
C MET A 382 11.90 -22.06 2.15
N GLY A 383 12.57 -20.90 2.32
CA GLY A 383 13.69 -20.48 1.49
C GLY A 383 14.84 -21.48 1.52
N ALA A 384 15.23 -21.97 2.70
CA ALA A 384 16.25 -23.02 2.84
C ALA A 384 15.85 -24.33 2.15
N SER A 385 14.57 -24.72 2.21
CA SER A 385 14.08 -25.93 1.52
C SER A 385 14.17 -25.80 0.00
N ILE A 386 13.76 -24.66 -0.55
CA ILE A 386 13.82 -24.38 -1.99
C ILE A 386 15.28 -24.38 -2.47
N LEU A 387 16.17 -23.68 -1.74
CA LEU A 387 17.57 -23.60 -2.11
C LEU A 387 18.28 -24.95 -2.01
N ARG A 388 17.98 -25.75 -0.98
CA ARG A 388 18.49 -27.12 -0.83
C ARG A 388 18.15 -27.97 -2.04
N ASN A 389 16.94 -27.86 -2.57
CA ASN A 389 16.51 -28.58 -3.77
C ASN A 389 17.26 -28.08 -5.03
N LYS A 390 17.50 -26.77 -5.16
CA LYS A 390 18.27 -26.19 -6.27
C LYS A 390 19.73 -26.61 -6.22
N VAL A 391 20.36 -26.56 -5.05
CA VAL A 391 21.75 -26.99 -4.82
C VAL A 391 21.95 -28.45 -5.20
N LYS A 392 21.05 -29.37 -4.75
CA LYS A 392 21.07 -30.77 -5.13
C LYS A 392 20.90 -30.99 -6.64
N LYS A 393 19.98 -30.25 -7.30
CA LYS A 393 19.79 -30.34 -8.74
C LYS A 393 21.00 -29.84 -9.54
N ALA A 394 21.73 -28.88 -9.00
CA ALA A 394 22.96 -28.36 -9.59
C ALA A 394 24.19 -29.25 -9.34
N GLY A 395 24.04 -30.37 -8.61
CA GLY A 395 25.17 -31.26 -8.28
C GLY A 395 26.18 -30.67 -7.30
N LEU A 396 25.76 -29.62 -6.54
CA LEU A 396 26.60 -28.95 -5.56
C LEU A 396 26.38 -29.55 -4.17
N ASP A 397 27.45 -29.69 -3.39
CA ASP A 397 27.42 -30.28 -2.04
C ASP A 397 27.56 -29.18 -0.97
N TYR A 398 26.53 -28.33 -0.85
CA TYR A 398 26.44 -27.34 0.22
C TYR A 398 25.38 -27.72 1.25
N GLU A 399 25.75 -27.62 2.54
CA GLU A 399 24.77 -27.71 3.61
C GLU A 399 23.91 -26.43 3.64
N VAL A 400 22.59 -26.57 3.49
CA VAL A 400 21.65 -25.45 3.52
C VAL A 400 20.74 -25.58 4.75
N THR A 401 20.84 -24.63 5.67
CA THR A 401 20.06 -24.61 6.93
C THR A 401 19.28 -23.28 7.10
N ASN A 402 18.40 -23.23 8.09
CA ASN A 402 17.71 -22.02 8.51
C ASN A 402 17.89 -21.76 9.99
N VAL A 403 18.12 -20.50 10.37
CA VAL A 403 18.41 -20.11 11.76
C VAL A 403 17.74 -18.77 12.06
N ALA A 404 17.40 -18.50 13.32
CA ALA A 404 17.03 -17.16 13.77
C ALA A 404 18.25 -16.25 13.80
N ILE A 405 18.12 -14.99 13.39
CA ILE A 405 19.24 -14.02 13.35
C ILE A 405 19.94 -13.93 14.70
N ARG A 406 19.22 -13.96 15.81
CA ARG A 406 19.77 -13.94 17.18
C ARG A 406 20.67 -15.14 17.52
N ASN A 407 20.56 -16.22 16.75
CA ASN A 407 21.31 -17.47 16.95
C ASN A 407 22.46 -17.62 15.94
N LEU A 408 22.75 -16.59 15.14
CA LEU A 408 23.91 -16.57 14.26
C LEU A 408 25.18 -16.46 15.10
N ASN A 409 26.09 -17.41 14.91
CA ASN A 409 27.42 -17.38 15.51
C ASN A 409 28.43 -16.71 14.57
N GLU A 410 29.45 -16.07 15.11
CA GLU A 410 30.52 -15.46 14.33
C GLU A 410 31.44 -16.54 13.76
N GLU A 411 31.18 -16.96 12.54
CA GLU A 411 31.86 -18.05 11.84
C GLU A 411 32.19 -17.62 10.41
N SER A 412 33.38 -18.00 9.91
CA SER A 412 33.80 -17.74 8.53
C SER A 412 33.39 -18.90 7.60
N GLY A 413 33.33 -18.65 6.30
CA GLY A 413 32.90 -19.66 5.31
C GLY A 413 31.39 -19.89 5.26
N LEU A 414 30.60 -18.94 5.77
CA LEU A 414 29.15 -18.95 5.69
C LEU A 414 28.67 -17.98 4.62
N LEU A 415 27.63 -18.40 3.87
CA LEU A 415 26.79 -17.51 3.09
C LEU A 415 25.46 -17.33 3.83
N ILE A 416 25.18 -16.15 4.30
CA ILE A 416 23.95 -15.83 5.03
C ILE A 416 22.99 -15.12 4.08
N VAL A 417 21.82 -15.71 3.85
CA VAL A 417 20.74 -15.17 3.03
C VAL A 417 19.65 -14.61 3.96
N THR A 418 19.34 -13.32 3.81
CA THR A 418 18.33 -12.64 4.61
C THR A 418 17.42 -11.78 3.73
N GLN A 419 16.32 -11.29 4.28
CA GLN A 419 15.59 -10.17 3.67
C GLN A 419 16.39 -8.87 3.82
N ASN A 420 16.30 -7.95 2.86
CA ASN A 420 17.02 -6.68 2.83
C ASN A 420 16.97 -5.93 4.16
N GLU A 421 15.81 -5.87 4.80
CA GLU A 421 15.60 -5.19 6.08
C GLU A 421 16.35 -5.84 7.25
N LEU A 422 16.66 -7.12 7.14
CA LEU A 422 17.31 -7.90 8.18
C LEU A 422 18.82 -8.05 7.98
N THR A 423 19.32 -7.75 6.77
CA THR A 423 20.75 -7.86 6.43
C THR A 423 21.67 -7.02 7.33
N PRO A 424 21.35 -5.76 7.68
CA PRO A 424 22.19 -4.98 8.59
C PRO A 424 22.34 -5.65 9.97
N ARG A 425 21.25 -6.22 10.48
CA ARG A 425 21.22 -6.91 11.77
C ARG A 425 21.97 -8.25 11.72
N ALA A 426 21.84 -8.98 10.61
CA ALA A 426 22.61 -10.22 10.41
C ALA A 426 24.13 -9.95 10.32
N LYS A 427 24.53 -8.85 9.65
CA LYS A 427 25.92 -8.40 9.59
C LYS A 427 26.49 -8.02 10.98
N GLN A 428 25.68 -7.46 11.86
CA GLN A 428 26.09 -7.19 13.25
C GLN A 428 26.32 -8.47 14.07
N MET A 429 25.56 -9.55 13.78
CA MET A 429 25.69 -10.82 14.48
C MET A 429 26.81 -11.69 13.91
N ASN A 430 27.10 -11.61 12.63
CA ASN A 430 28.22 -12.27 11.98
C ASN A 430 28.81 -11.40 10.87
N GLY A 431 29.85 -10.64 11.21
CA GLY A 431 30.58 -9.78 10.29
C GLY A 431 31.57 -10.52 9.38
N LYS A 432 31.89 -11.80 9.65
CA LYS A 432 32.85 -12.60 8.89
C LYS A 432 32.22 -13.40 7.75
N ALA A 433 30.89 -13.52 7.73
CA ALA A 433 30.16 -14.23 6.69
C ALA A 433 29.93 -13.35 5.45
N LEU A 434 29.70 -13.99 4.30
CA LEU A 434 29.16 -13.35 3.13
C LEU A 434 27.66 -13.16 3.33
N HIS A 435 27.12 -12.00 3.00
CA HIS A 435 25.70 -11.67 3.16
C HIS A 435 25.08 -11.37 1.81
N VAL A 436 23.95 -12.05 1.53
CA VAL A 436 23.11 -11.86 0.35
C VAL A 436 21.68 -11.60 0.82
N SER A 437 21.02 -10.67 0.16
CA SER A 437 19.64 -10.26 0.46
C SER A 437 18.75 -10.37 -0.76
#